data_846c2fecffeaa772d4157f4479349bdf
#
_entry.id   846c2fecffeaa772d4157f4479349bdf
#
_cell.length_a   1.000
_cell.length_b   1.000
_cell.length_c   1.000
_cell.angle_alpha   90.00
_cell.angle_beta   90.00
_cell.angle_gamma   90.00
#
_symmetry.space_group_name_H-M   'P 1'
#
loop_
_entity.id
_entity.type
_entity.pdbx_description
1 polymer ?
#
loop_
_entity_poly.entity_id
_entity_poly.type
_entity_poly.pdbx_seq_one_letter_code
_entity_poly.pdbx_strand_id
1 'polypeptide(L)'
;MKHALGHGRMSIIAFSIAMISALLCGPGMSLGAEAPRPLAPPTALSLREARVIIDGAVAYAREKKLRMTVVILDEEGQLISADRMEGASFHLERFAKGKAFTSLILRDRTETAAELNKTRPDRYFGIMNMYPGEVYLVGGGVPLAIDNRLVGAVGVAGLPEGVDEKAALAGIDAWNKYRDSMKK
;
A
#
# COMPACT_ATOMS: atom_id res chain seq x y z
N MET A 1 -66.57 24.60 60.40
CA MET A 1 -66.77 23.13 60.71
C MET A 1 -66.00 22.33 59.65
N LYS A 2 -64.97 21.62 60.12
CA LYS A 2 -64.54 20.25 59.82
C LYS A 2 -64.06 19.95 58.38
N HIS A 3 -62.76 19.71 58.26
CA HIS A 3 -62.04 18.43 58.16
C HIS A 3 -61.99 17.97 56.71
N ALA A 4 -60.97 17.40 56.13
CA ALA A 4 -59.85 16.62 56.62
C ALA A 4 -58.88 16.44 55.42
N LEU A 5 -57.61 16.56 55.62
CA LEU A 5 -56.60 15.49 55.44
C LEU A 5 -56.68 14.60 54.20
N GLY A 6 -55.65 14.64 53.37
CA GLY A 6 -55.33 13.63 52.40
C GLY A 6 -53.82 13.65 52.07
N HIS A 7 -53.07 12.95 52.94
CA HIS A 7 -51.68 12.60 52.69
C HIS A 7 -51.62 11.56 51.55
N GLY A 8 -50.63 11.67 50.66
CA GLY A 8 -50.23 10.52 49.87
C GLY A 8 -49.95 10.72 48.42
N ARG A 9 -49.05 11.62 48.08
CA ARG A 9 -48.46 11.62 46.72
C ARG A 9 -46.97 11.98 46.72
N MET A 10 -46.23 11.24 47.50
CA MET A 10 -44.78 11.42 47.50
C MET A 10 -44.12 10.05 47.76
N SER A 11 -44.16 9.19 46.77
CA SER A 11 -43.38 7.93 46.78
C SER A 11 -43.21 7.23 45.41
N ILE A 12 -43.60 7.85 44.28
CA ILE A 12 -43.48 7.15 42.99
C ILE A 12 -42.36 7.70 42.10
N ILE A 13 -41.77 8.86 42.44
CA ILE A 13 -40.75 9.49 41.59
C ILE A 13 -39.32 9.05 41.94
N ALA A 14 -39.10 8.52 43.12
CA ALA A 14 -37.73 8.10 43.58
C ALA A 14 -37.28 6.74 43.05
N PHE A 15 -38.20 5.88 42.52
CA PHE A 15 -37.81 4.53 42.04
C PHE A 15 -37.51 4.47 40.55
N SER A 16 -37.87 5.49 39.77
CA SER A 16 -37.62 5.47 38.30
C SER A 16 -36.28 6.03 37.88
N ILE A 17 -35.54 6.70 38.75
CA ILE A 17 -34.22 7.28 38.40
C ILE A 17 -33.07 6.27 38.62
N ALA A 18 -33.26 5.31 39.52
CA ALA A 18 -32.23 4.30 39.81
C ALA A 18 -32.11 3.21 38.71
N MET A 19 -33.13 3.03 37.87
CA MET A 19 -33.12 1.99 36.83
C MET A 19 -32.53 2.45 35.46
N ILE A 20 -32.40 3.74 35.24
CA ILE A 20 -31.83 4.27 33.96
C ILE A 20 -30.32 4.34 33.98
N SER A 21 -29.69 4.36 35.17
CA SER A 21 -28.23 4.41 35.26
C SER A 21 -27.51 3.07 35.06
N ALA A 22 -28.24 1.95 35.08
CA ALA A 22 -27.64 0.61 34.93
C ALA A 22 -27.61 0.12 33.47
N LEU A 23 -28.23 0.84 32.52
CA LEU A 23 -28.30 0.42 31.11
C LEU A 23 -27.26 1.09 30.21
N LEU A 24 -26.42 1.99 30.74
CA LEU A 24 -25.39 2.71 29.98
C LEU A 24 -23.96 2.17 30.22
N CYS A 25 -23.81 1.15 31.06
CA CYS A 25 -22.55 0.43 31.18
C CYS A 25 -22.64 -0.84 30.33
N GLY A 26 -22.76 -0.65 29.00
CA GLY A 26 -22.46 -1.74 28.06
C GLY A 26 -21.05 -2.24 28.32
N PRO A 27 -20.75 -3.56 28.09
CA PRO A 27 -19.41 -4.05 28.19
C PRO A 27 -18.54 -3.16 27.28
N GLY A 28 -17.57 -2.46 27.87
CA GLY A 28 -16.63 -1.65 27.13
C GLY A 28 -16.11 -2.52 26.00
N MET A 29 -16.30 -2.09 24.75
CA MET A 29 -15.58 -2.68 23.63
C MET A 29 -14.10 -2.51 23.94
N SER A 30 -13.53 -3.53 24.54
CA SER A 30 -12.09 -3.70 24.59
C SER A 30 -11.66 -3.68 23.12
N LEU A 31 -11.02 -2.61 22.69
CA LEU A 31 -10.16 -2.64 21.52
C LEU A 31 -9.08 -3.66 21.89
N GLY A 32 -9.39 -4.94 21.66
CA GLY A 32 -8.44 -6.02 21.86
C GLY A 32 -7.20 -5.65 21.06
N ALA A 33 -6.07 -5.49 21.73
CA ALA A 33 -4.80 -5.39 21.04
C ALA A 33 -4.73 -6.62 20.13
N GLU A 34 -4.73 -6.37 18.81
CA GLU A 34 -4.58 -7.43 17.83
C GLU A 34 -3.30 -8.20 18.17
N ALA A 35 -3.42 -9.51 18.34
CA ALA A 35 -2.27 -10.34 18.64
C ALA A 35 -1.20 -10.11 17.56
N PRO A 36 0.10 -10.05 17.92
CA PRO A 36 1.16 -9.86 16.94
C PRO A 36 1.00 -10.89 15.80
N ARG A 37 0.83 -10.39 14.58
CA ARG A 37 0.77 -11.29 13.42
C ARG A 37 2.11 -11.99 13.27
N PRO A 38 2.13 -13.28 12.94
CA PRO A 38 3.37 -13.94 12.61
C PRO A 38 4.12 -13.17 11.52
N LEU A 39 5.43 -13.10 11.62
CA LEU A 39 6.27 -12.53 10.57
C LEU A 39 5.97 -13.25 9.25
N ALA A 40 5.96 -12.52 8.16
CA ALA A 40 5.76 -13.08 6.83
C ALA A 40 6.70 -14.27 6.57
N PRO A 41 6.26 -15.28 5.82
CA PRO A 41 7.12 -16.41 5.48
C PRO A 41 8.45 -15.94 4.86
N PRO A 42 9.55 -16.69 5.02
CA PRO A 42 10.85 -16.33 4.44
C PRO A 42 10.86 -16.14 2.92
N THR A 43 9.80 -16.58 2.24
CA THR A 43 9.61 -16.44 0.79
C THR A 43 8.91 -15.17 0.35
N ALA A 44 8.39 -14.38 1.30
CA ALA A 44 7.78 -13.08 1.01
C ALA A 44 8.84 -11.96 1.01
N LEU A 45 8.56 -10.90 0.26
CA LEU A 45 9.43 -9.71 0.23
C LEU A 45 9.38 -8.99 1.58
N SER A 46 10.51 -8.90 2.27
CA SER A 46 10.61 -8.22 3.55
C SER A 46 10.72 -6.70 3.39
N LEU A 47 10.33 -5.93 4.42
CA LEU A 47 10.56 -4.48 4.45
C LEU A 47 12.04 -4.12 4.26
N ARG A 48 12.95 -4.93 4.80
CA ARG A 48 14.40 -4.71 4.62
C ARG A 48 14.81 -4.83 3.16
N GLU A 49 14.34 -5.85 2.46
CA GLU A 49 14.60 -6.03 1.03
C GLU A 49 13.97 -4.91 0.19
N ALA A 50 12.75 -4.50 0.52
CA ALA A 50 12.10 -3.35 -0.11
C ALA A 50 12.94 -2.07 0.04
N ARG A 51 13.54 -1.83 1.21
CA ARG A 51 14.46 -0.70 1.44
C ARG A 51 15.71 -0.80 0.57
N VAL A 52 16.31 -1.97 0.42
CA VAL A 52 17.46 -2.16 -0.47
C VAL A 52 17.12 -1.82 -1.91
N ILE A 53 15.94 -2.22 -2.40
CA ILE A 53 15.47 -1.87 -3.74
C ILE A 53 15.32 -0.35 -3.88
N ILE A 54 14.68 0.29 -2.91
CA ILE A 54 14.49 1.75 -2.90
C ILE A 54 15.83 2.46 -2.92
N ASP A 55 16.75 2.07 -2.05
CA ASP A 55 18.07 2.70 -1.93
C ASP A 55 18.86 2.61 -3.24
N GLY A 56 18.81 1.46 -3.92
CA GLY A 56 19.45 1.28 -5.22
C GLY A 56 18.84 2.17 -6.32
N ALA A 57 17.51 2.25 -6.36
CA ALA A 57 16.80 3.12 -7.30
C ALA A 57 17.07 4.61 -7.04
N VAL A 58 17.07 5.03 -5.76
CA VAL A 58 17.39 6.41 -5.34
C VAL A 58 18.84 6.76 -5.66
N ALA A 59 19.79 5.84 -5.44
CA ALA A 59 21.19 6.05 -5.77
C ALA A 59 21.36 6.31 -7.28
N TYR A 60 20.69 5.53 -8.13
CA TYR A 60 20.67 5.73 -9.58
C TYR A 60 20.14 7.13 -9.95
N ALA A 61 19.01 7.54 -9.39
CA ALA A 61 18.42 8.85 -9.67
C ALA A 61 19.34 10.01 -9.21
N ARG A 62 19.98 9.89 -8.04
CA ARG A 62 20.94 10.88 -7.51
C ARG A 62 22.15 11.03 -8.42
N GLU A 63 22.73 9.93 -8.90
CA GLU A 63 23.85 9.95 -9.86
C GLU A 63 23.48 10.74 -11.13
N LYS A 64 22.24 10.59 -11.60
CA LYS A 64 21.73 11.30 -12.78
C LYS A 64 21.21 12.72 -12.46
N LYS A 65 21.27 13.16 -11.18
CA LYS A 65 20.74 14.45 -10.71
C LYS A 65 19.22 14.60 -10.97
N LEU A 66 18.51 13.51 -10.90
CA LEU A 66 17.07 13.40 -11.13
C LEU A 66 16.32 13.20 -9.81
N ARG A 67 15.01 13.45 -9.81
CA ARG A 67 14.12 13.31 -8.65
C ARG A 67 12.96 12.41 -9.00
N MET A 68 12.63 11.48 -8.13
CA MET A 68 11.60 10.48 -8.38
C MET A 68 10.85 10.10 -7.11
N THR A 69 9.80 9.34 -7.31
CA THR A 69 9.14 8.55 -6.27
C THR A 69 9.25 7.09 -6.65
N VAL A 70 9.51 6.23 -5.66
CA VAL A 70 9.57 4.78 -5.81
C VAL A 70 8.60 4.13 -4.83
N VAL A 71 7.89 3.11 -5.30
CA VAL A 71 6.89 2.35 -4.52
C VAL A 71 7.18 0.87 -4.65
N ILE A 72 7.12 0.15 -3.54
CA ILE A 72 7.23 -1.31 -3.50
C ILE A 72 5.90 -1.88 -2.98
N LEU A 73 5.33 -2.78 -3.76
CA LEU A 73 4.15 -3.57 -3.39
C LEU A 73 4.54 -5.02 -3.14
N ASP A 74 3.80 -5.71 -2.27
CA ASP A 74 3.89 -7.15 -2.10
C ASP A 74 3.14 -7.92 -3.21
N GLU A 75 3.10 -9.24 -3.11
CA GLU A 75 2.43 -10.12 -4.07
C GLU A 75 0.90 -9.97 -4.10
N GLU A 76 0.31 -9.38 -3.06
CA GLU A 76 -1.13 -9.09 -2.95
C GLU A 76 -1.47 -7.66 -3.40
N GLY A 77 -0.46 -6.88 -3.81
CA GLY A 77 -0.63 -5.49 -4.24
C GLY A 77 -0.69 -4.49 -3.07
N GLN A 78 -0.35 -4.93 -1.84
CA GLN A 78 -0.31 -4.05 -0.69
C GLN A 78 1.02 -3.29 -0.61
N LEU A 79 0.98 -2.09 -0.06
CA LEU A 79 2.16 -1.24 0.09
C LEU A 79 3.10 -1.81 1.16
N ILE A 80 4.34 -2.13 0.78
CA ILE A 80 5.42 -2.41 1.73
C ILE A 80 6.15 -1.11 2.09
N SER A 81 6.54 -0.32 1.08
CA SER A 81 7.29 0.92 1.29
C SER A 81 7.18 1.87 0.09
N ALA A 82 7.27 3.16 0.38
CA ALA A 82 7.31 4.21 -0.63
C ALA A 82 8.23 5.34 -0.19
N ASP A 83 9.10 5.81 -1.08
CA ASP A 83 9.95 6.96 -0.84
C ASP A 83 9.80 7.99 -1.95
N ARG A 84 9.55 9.24 -1.57
CA ARG A 84 9.54 10.39 -2.47
C ARG A 84 10.77 11.26 -2.19
N MET A 85 11.63 11.40 -3.19
CA MET A 85 12.83 12.25 -3.08
C MET A 85 12.43 13.73 -2.89
N GLU A 86 13.30 14.48 -2.24
CA GLU A 86 13.12 15.90 -2.02
C GLU A 86 12.94 16.64 -3.35
N GLY A 87 11.87 17.43 -3.44
CA GLY A 87 11.51 18.19 -4.64
C GLY A 87 10.88 17.36 -5.76
N ALA A 88 10.62 16.07 -5.58
CA ALA A 88 9.76 15.30 -6.45
C ALA A 88 8.29 15.71 -6.21
N SER A 89 7.49 15.79 -7.27
CA SER A 89 6.09 16.20 -7.19
C SER A 89 5.24 15.22 -6.40
N PHE A 90 4.27 15.70 -5.61
CA PHE A 90 3.46 14.88 -4.71
C PHE A 90 2.62 13.80 -5.42
N HIS A 91 2.16 14.08 -6.64
CA HIS A 91 1.32 13.14 -7.39
C HIS A 91 2.08 11.93 -7.96
N LEU A 92 3.42 11.95 -7.95
CA LEU A 92 4.24 10.87 -8.49
C LEU A 92 4.10 9.56 -7.72
N GLU A 93 3.72 9.61 -6.44
CA GLU A 93 3.44 8.41 -5.66
C GLU A 93 2.32 7.59 -6.29
N ARG A 94 1.23 8.26 -6.70
CA ARG A 94 0.10 7.58 -7.36
C ARG A 94 0.52 6.93 -8.68
N PHE A 95 1.37 7.60 -9.45
CA PHE A 95 1.88 7.05 -10.72
C PHE A 95 2.84 5.87 -10.46
N ALA A 96 3.75 6.00 -9.52
CA ALA A 96 4.65 4.91 -9.16
C ALA A 96 3.88 3.68 -8.64
N LYS A 97 2.87 3.90 -7.76
CA LYS A 97 1.99 2.83 -7.28
C LYS A 97 1.23 2.16 -8.43
N GLY A 98 0.66 2.95 -9.34
CA GLY A 98 -0.06 2.42 -10.50
C GLY A 98 0.84 1.60 -11.44
N LYS A 99 2.10 2.01 -11.63
CA LYS A 99 3.09 1.24 -12.40
C LYS A 99 3.45 -0.08 -11.70
N ALA A 100 3.71 -0.06 -10.39
CA ALA A 100 3.96 -1.27 -9.61
C ALA A 100 2.77 -2.24 -9.68
N PHE A 101 1.56 -1.75 -9.46
CA PHE A 101 0.34 -2.56 -9.52
C PHE A 101 0.11 -3.13 -10.93
N THR A 102 0.27 -2.34 -11.98
CA THR A 102 0.19 -2.82 -13.37
C THR A 102 1.17 -3.96 -13.64
N SER A 103 2.43 -3.78 -13.21
CA SER A 103 3.47 -4.80 -13.37
C SER A 103 3.15 -6.10 -12.61
N LEU A 104 2.56 -5.96 -11.41
CA LEU A 104 2.15 -7.08 -10.56
C LEU A 104 1.05 -7.93 -11.23
N ILE A 105 -0.05 -7.30 -11.70
CA ILE A 105 -1.19 -8.00 -12.30
C ILE A 105 -0.86 -8.61 -13.67
N LEU A 106 0.00 -7.94 -14.45
CA LEU A 106 0.40 -8.44 -15.77
C LEU A 106 1.58 -9.41 -15.70
N ARG A 107 2.28 -9.47 -14.56
CA ARG A 107 3.52 -10.23 -14.34
C ARG A 107 4.59 -9.91 -15.39
N ASP A 108 4.62 -8.66 -15.82
CA ASP A 108 5.51 -8.17 -16.86
C ASP A 108 5.88 -6.71 -16.57
N ARG A 109 6.88 -6.21 -17.29
CA ARG A 109 7.27 -4.80 -17.22
C ARG A 109 6.18 -3.92 -17.79
N THR A 110 5.96 -2.76 -17.19
CA THR A 110 4.95 -1.84 -17.70
C THR A 110 5.34 -1.19 -19.02
N GLU A 111 6.61 -1.20 -19.40
CA GLU A 111 7.07 -0.79 -20.74
C GLU A 111 6.47 -1.71 -21.83
N THR A 112 6.49 -3.03 -21.61
CA THR A 112 5.83 -3.99 -22.50
C THR A 112 4.32 -3.75 -22.52
N ALA A 113 3.70 -3.44 -21.37
CA ALA A 113 2.28 -3.13 -21.29
C ALA A 113 1.91 -1.85 -22.06
N ALA A 114 2.77 -0.85 -22.09
CA ALA A 114 2.57 0.39 -22.84
C ALA A 114 2.47 0.14 -24.35
N GLU A 115 3.20 -0.83 -24.88
CA GLU A 115 3.13 -1.19 -26.30
C GLU A 115 1.78 -1.78 -26.72
N LEU A 116 0.97 -2.28 -25.76
CA LEU A 116 -0.40 -2.74 -26.06
C LEU A 116 -1.27 -1.62 -26.67
N ASN A 117 -1.00 -0.36 -26.34
CA ASN A 117 -1.73 0.76 -26.95
C ASN A 117 -1.63 0.76 -28.50
N LYS A 118 -0.49 0.32 -29.02
CA LYS A 118 -0.24 0.25 -30.46
C LYS A 118 -0.66 -1.08 -31.07
N THR A 119 -0.43 -2.18 -30.36
CA THR A 119 -0.58 -3.55 -30.89
C THR A 119 -1.94 -4.17 -30.57
N ARG A 120 -2.50 -3.87 -29.42
CA ARG A 120 -3.74 -4.43 -28.88
C ARG A 120 -4.51 -3.37 -28.08
N PRO A 121 -5.02 -2.30 -28.72
CA PRO A 121 -5.73 -1.22 -28.01
C PRO A 121 -6.98 -1.72 -27.27
N ASP A 122 -7.67 -2.75 -27.78
CA ASP A 122 -8.77 -3.42 -27.10
C ASP A 122 -8.37 -3.93 -25.71
N ARG A 123 -7.22 -4.62 -25.62
CA ARG A 123 -6.68 -5.12 -24.35
C ARG A 123 -6.19 -3.97 -23.46
N TYR A 124 -5.51 -2.98 -24.02
CA TYR A 124 -5.03 -1.80 -23.29
C TYR A 124 -6.18 -1.10 -22.57
N PHE A 125 -7.22 -0.72 -23.26
CA PHE A 125 -8.39 -0.07 -22.67
C PHE A 125 -9.21 -1.00 -21.80
N GLY A 126 -9.27 -2.31 -22.11
CA GLY A 126 -9.88 -3.32 -21.27
C GLY A 126 -9.26 -3.39 -19.88
N ILE A 127 -7.93 -3.41 -19.78
CA ILE A 127 -7.20 -3.39 -18.49
C ILE A 127 -7.50 -2.11 -17.72
N MET A 128 -7.47 -0.95 -18.38
CA MET A 128 -7.77 0.33 -17.74
C MET A 128 -9.19 0.40 -17.19
N ASN A 129 -10.16 -0.21 -17.88
CA ASN A 129 -11.56 -0.24 -17.45
C ASN A 129 -11.80 -1.22 -16.30
N MET A 130 -11.02 -2.31 -16.21
CA MET A 130 -11.13 -3.28 -15.11
C MET A 130 -10.57 -2.74 -13.79
N TYR A 131 -9.56 -1.87 -13.85
CA TYR A 131 -8.87 -1.31 -12.69
C TYR A 131 -8.81 0.23 -12.75
N PRO A 132 -9.96 0.92 -12.71
CA PRO A 132 -10.01 2.36 -12.90
C PRO A 132 -9.28 3.10 -11.78
N GLY A 133 -8.24 3.85 -12.16
CA GLY A 133 -7.41 4.63 -11.24
C GLY A 133 -6.36 3.85 -10.47
N GLU A 134 -6.25 2.53 -10.68
CA GLU A 134 -5.24 1.68 -10.05
C GLU A 134 -4.08 1.35 -10.99
N VAL A 135 -4.35 1.13 -12.27
CA VAL A 135 -3.33 0.82 -13.26
C VAL A 135 -2.74 2.07 -13.91
N TYR A 136 -1.45 1.99 -14.27
CA TYR A 136 -0.78 3.00 -15.07
C TYR A 136 0.17 2.32 -16.07
N LEU A 137 -0.31 2.14 -17.32
CA LEU A 137 0.36 1.41 -18.39
C LEU A 137 1.43 2.28 -19.08
N VAL A 138 2.41 2.73 -18.28
CA VAL A 138 3.56 3.53 -18.71
C VAL A 138 4.81 2.92 -18.08
N GLY A 139 5.91 2.87 -18.81
CA GLY A 139 7.17 2.26 -18.36
C GLY A 139 7.64 2.73 -16.98
N GLY A 140 8.28 1.85 -16.22
CA GLY A 140 8.81 2.11 -14.88
C GLY A 140 8.27 1.21 -13.77
N GLY A 141 7.36 0.28 -14.10
CA GLY A 141 6.96 -0.81 -13.21
C GLY A 141 7.67 -2.11 -13.60
N VAL A 142 8.20 -2.83 -12.62
CA VAL A 142 8.93 -4.10 -12.82
C VAL A 142 8.51 -5.11 -11.77
N PRO A 143 8.15 -6.36 -12.15
CA PRO A 143 7.80 -7.39 -11.20
C PRO A 143 9.04 -7.87 -10.44
N LEU A 144 8.86 -8.22 -9.17
CA LEU A 144 9.89 -8.78 -8.31
C LEU A 144 9.65 -10.29 -8.16
N ALA A 145 10.64 -11.09 -8.49
CA ALA A 145 10.53 -12.55 -8.40
C ALA A 145 11.72 -13.16 -7.67
N ILE A 146 11.46 -14.23 -6.91
CA ILE A 146 12.42 -15.10 -6.27
C ILE A 146 12.18 -16.50 -6.81
N ASP A 147 13.18 -17.10 -7.43
CA ASP A 147 13.10 -18.46 -7.98
C ASP A 147 11.84 -18.65 -8.87
N ASN A 148 11.60 -17.69 -9.78
CA ASN A 148 10.43 -17.59 -10.67
C ASN A 148 9.07 -17.40 -9.95
N ARG A 149 9.06 -17.26 -8.64
CA ARG A 149 7.85 -16.92 -7.89
C ARG A 149 7.75 -15.39 -7.76
N LEU A 150 6.62 -14.83 -8.17
CA LEU A 150 6.30 -13.42 -7.94
C LEU A 150 6.18 -13.15 -6.44
N VAL A 151 6.90 -12.14 -5.94
CA VAL A 151 6.90 -11.73 -4.53
C VAL A 151 6.53 -10.28 -4.34
N GLY A 152 6.28 -9.55 -5.41
CA GLY A 152 5.90 -8.15 -5.37
C GLY A 152 6.20 -7.42 -6.67
N ALA A 153 6.19 -6.10 -6.62
CA ALA A 153 6.58 -5.24 -7.73
C ALA A 153 7.17 -3.90 -7.25
N VAL A 154 8.06 -3.34 -8.04
CA VAL A 154 8.57 -1.98 -7.89
C VAL A 154 7.98 -1.08 -8.97
N GLY A 155 7.61 0.14 -8.60
CA GLY A 155 7.22 1.19 -9.54
C GLY A 155 7.98 2.48 -9.28
N VAL A 156 8.47 3.10 -10.34
CA VAL A 156 9.19 4.37 -10.31
C VAL A 156 8.47 5.39 -11.18
N ALA A 157 8.39 6.63 -10.72
CA ALA A 157 7.81 7.73 -11.47
C ALA A 157 8.53 9.05 -11.21
N GLY A 158 8.63 9.89 -12.25
CA GLY A 158 9.17 11.25 -12.15
C GLY A 158 10.42 11.50 -12.97
N LEU A 159 10.91 10.50 -13.68
CA LEU A 159 12.08 10.60 -14.54
C LEU A 159 11.68 10.73 -16.02
N PRO A 160 12.58 11.17 -16.89
CA PRO A 160 12.32 11.15 -18.32
C PRO A 160 11.95 9.76 -18.85
N GLU A 161 11.30 9.72 -20.00
CA GLU A 161 10.86 8.48 -20.66
C GLU A 161 11.99 7.43 -20.73
N GLY A 162 11.66 6.19 -20.36
CA GLY A 162 12.59 5.05 -20.30
C GLY A 162 13.61 5.09 -19.15
N VAL A 163 13.68 6.17 -18.36
CA VAL A 163 14.60 6.29 -17.24
C VAL A 163 13.98 5.75 -15.94
N ASP A 164 12.67 5.84 -15.79
CA ASP A 164 11.94 5.26 -14.64
C ASP A 164 12.23 3.76 -14.51
N GLU A 165 12.19 3.02 -15.61
CA GLU A 165 12.47 1.58 -15.62
C GLU A 165 13.94 1.29 -15.29
N LYS A 166 14.89 2.08 -15.81
CA LYS A 166 16.30 1.91 -15.49
C LYS A 166 16.59 2.11 -14.00
N ALA A 167 15.89 3.05 -13.36
CA ALA A 167 15.98 3.24 -11.91
C ALA A 167 15.40 2.05 -11.15
N ALA A 168 14.24 1.52 -11.58
CA ALA A 168 13.67 0.30 -11.00
C ALA A 168 14.61 -0.89 -11.11
N LEU A 169 15.22 -1.10 -12.28
CA LEU A 169 16.18 -2.17 -12.52
C LEU A 169 17.46 -2.00 -11.67
N ALA A 170 17.96 -0.78 -11.47
CA ALA A 170 19.09 -0.52 -10.58
C ALA A 170 18.76 -0.90 -9.12
N GLY A 171 17.53 -0.67 -8.67
CA GLY A 171 17.04 -1.15 -7.38
C GLY A 171 17.04 -2.67 -7.29
N ILE A 172 16.55 -3.35 -8.34
CA ILE A 172 16.54 -4.82 -8.41
C ILE A 172 17.95 -5.39 -8.40
N ASP A 173 18.89 -4.78 -9.11
CA ASP A 173 20.30 -5.19 -9.10
C ASP A 173 20.92 -5.09 -7.70
N ALA A 174 20.62 -4.02 -6.97
CA ALA A 174 21.05 -3.87 -5.57
C ALA A 174 20.46 -4.97 -4.68
N TRP A 175 19.18 -5.29 -4.85
CA TRP A 175 18.50 -6.35 -4.13
C TRP A 175 19.08 -7.74 -4.42
N ASN A 176 19.36 -8.07 -5.69
CA ASN A 176 19.96 -9.34 -6.07
C ASN A 176 21.34 -9.50 -5.41
N LYS A 177 22.17 -8.46 -5.44
CA LYS A 177 23.48 -8.45 -4.75
C LYS A 177 23.32 -8.66 -3.23
N TYR A 178 22.36 -7.99 -2.61
CA TYR A 178 22.06 -8.15 -1.20
C TYR A 178 21.69 -9.60 -0.88
N ARG A 179 20.76 -10.20 -1.65
CA ARG A 179 20.34 -11.60 -1.44
C ARG A 179 21.48 -12.60 -1.62
N ASP A 180 22.32 -12.40 -2.61
CA ASP A 180 23.48 -13.27 -2.84
C ASP A 180 24.51 -13.17 -1.69
N SER A 181 24.63 -12.01 -1.05
CA SER A 181 25.47 -11.85 0.14
C SER A 181 24.94 -12.59 1.37
N MET A 182 23.62 -12.81 1.46
CA MET A 182 22.97 -13.50 2.58
C MET A 182 23.00 -15.03 2.44
N LYS A 183 23.33 -15.58 1.26
CA LYS A 183 23.48 -17.01 1.01
C LYS A 183 24.87 -17.57 1.41
N LYS A 184 25.81 -16.68 1.70
CA LYS A 184 27.18 -17.03 2.13
C LYS A 184 27.26 -17.16 3.64
#